data_797020bb5bd2f7bc6a4edfd0bdebc792
#
_entry.id   797020bb5bd2f7bc6a4edfd0bdebc792
#
_cell.length_a   1.000
_cell.length_b   1.000
_cell.length_c   1.000
_cell.angle_alpha   90.00
_cell.angle_beta   90.00
_cell.angle_gamma   90.00
#
_symmetry.space_group_name_H-M   'P 1'
#
loop_
_entity.id
_entity.type
_entity.pdbx_description
1 polymer ?
#
loop_
_entity_poly.entity_id
_entity_poly.type
_entity_poly.pdbx_seq_one_letter_code
_entity_poly.pdbx_strand_id
1 'polypeptide(L)'
;WGEKTEDRLDLAKAEEILDQRHYGLEKVKERVLEFLAVLKLKGDLKGPILCFAGPPGVGKTSLGAAIADALGRKFIRMAVGGVTDESEIRGHRKTYIGAMPGKLIQSYIQVGVNNPLIMIDEIDKIGKDFRGDPASALLEVLDPKQNHAFVDRYLEIPYDLSHTLFVCTANLIDMIPSPLRDRMEMIRLSGYTEREKLEIAKRHLVPELLENHGLGADQVSITDEAILTVIREYTAEAGVRNLERNLATVLRKIARKVASEGLGPQASGLSEPPEARGPRPEANDGKYAVDVKDIEPYLGLPSFEHEFAERNPEIGVTTGLAWTSFGGEIMFIEATRMNGSGRTTVTGQLGDVMRESVQAAYSYVRSKASELEIEDRMFSDHDVHIHFPAGAIPKDGPSAGVAIATCIASVMGERPVRHDVAMTGEITLRGKVLSVGGIKEKVMAAHRANVKTVVLPEGNRRDLSEVPEEIKSELTFVFAERVEDVWKEALIPLYLVRSQERKYDEAEYRAEHQKSERG
;
A
#
# COMPACT_ATOMS: atom_id res chain seq x y z
N TRP A 1 -26.25 -24.72 -19.85
CA TRP A 1 -26.82 -24.11 -18.65
C TRP A 1 -26.97 -25.06 -17.45
N GLY A 2 -26.94 -26.41 -17.64
CA GLY A 2 -27.09 -27.40 -16.57
C GLY A 2 -25.81 -28.08 -16.13
N GLU A 3 -24.69 -27.85 -16.78
CA GLU A 3 -23.42 -28.47 -16.42
C GLU A 3 -22.86 -27.91 -15.11
N LYS A 4 -22.39 -28.82 -14.26
CA LYS A 4 -21.78 -28.49 -12.96
C LYS A 4 -20.47 -29.24 -12.80
N THR A 5 -19.50 -28.63 -12.15
CA THR A 5 -18.30 -29.31 -11.66
C THR A 5 -18.62 -30.02 -10.34
N GLU A 6 -17.91 -31.11 -10.03
CA GLU A 6 -18.00 -31.78 -8.73
C GLU A 6 -17.16 -31.02 -7.70
N ASP A 7 -17.78 -30.65 -6.57
CA ASP A 7 -17.10 -29.95 -5.49
C ASP A 7 -16.16 -30.91 -4.73
N ARG A 8 -14.92 -30.50 -4.58
CA ARG A 8 -13.89 -31.18 -3.80
C ARG A 8 -13.74 -30.46 -2.45
N LEU A 9 -14.38 -30.98 -1.41
CA LEU A 9 -14.32 -30.38 -0.06
C LEU A 9 -13.30 -31.12 0.82
N ASP A 10 -12.05 -31.17 0.36
CA ASP A 10 -10.91 -31.69 1.10
C ASP A 10 -10.08 -30.54 1.67
N LEU A 11 -10.19 -30.32 2.99
CA LEU A 11 -9.55 -29.19 3.68
C LEU A 11 -8.02 -29.31 3.69
N ALA A 12 -7.46 -30.52 3.80
CA ALA A 12 -6.01 -30.70 3.80
C ALA A 12 -5.42 -30.35 2.42
N LYS A 13 -6.13 -30.76 1.35
CA LYS A 13 -5.71 -30.38 -0.01
C LYS A 13 -5.92 -28.89 -0.29
N ALA A 14 -6.94 -28.27 0.29
CA ALA A 14 -7.18 -26.84 0.18
C ALA A 14 -6.05 -26.04 0.86
N GLU A 15 -5.60 -26.46 2.04
CA GLU A 15 -4.46 -25.89 2.74
C GLU A 15 -3.19 -26.00 1.91
N GLU A 16 -2.90 -27.19 1.37
CA GLU A 16 -1.73 -27.41 0.49
C GLU A 16 -1.75 -26.47 -0.74
N ILE A 17 -2.89 -26.33 -1.42
CA ILE A 17 -3.02 -25.45 -2.58
C ILE A 17 -2.79 -23.98 -2.20
N LEU A 18 -3.36 -23.54 -1.05
CA LEU A 18 -3.16 -22.18 -0.55
C LEU A 18 -1.69 -21.91 -0.21
N ASP A 19 -1.00 -22.88 0.39
CA ASP A 19 0.42 -22.76 0.76
C ASP A 19 1.34 -22.78 -0.45
N GLN A 20 1.02 -23.60 -1.44
CA GLN A 20 1.78 -23.65 -2.70
C GLN A 20 1.66 -22.37 -3.51
N ARG A 21 0.51 -21.68 -3.45
CA ARG A 21 0.25 -20.47 -4.25
C ARG A 21 0.54 -19.16 -3.55
N HIS A 22 0.60 -19.16 -2.21
CA HIS A 22 0.77 -17.95 -1.42
C HIS A 22 1.78 -18.16 -0.30
N TYR A 23 2.80 -17.32 -0.30
CA TYR A 23 3.73 -17.25 0.81
C TYR A 23 3.16 -16.38 1.93
N GLY A 24 3.27 -16.81 3.18
CA GLY A 24 2.71 -16.11 4.33
C GLY A 24 1.18 -16.07 4.33
N LEU A 25 0.59 -14.98 4.80
CA LEU A 25 -0.86 -14.77 4.89
C LEU A 25 -1.60 -15.78 5.79
N GLU A 26 -0.96 -16.30 6.84
CA GLU A 26 -1.46 -17.39 7.70
C GLU A 26 -2.88 -17.12 8.21
N LYS A 27 -3.14 -15.92 8.77
CA LYS A 27 -4.48 -15.53 9.25
C LYS A 27 -5.55 -15.52 8.15
N VAL A 28 -5.15 -15.14 6.92
CA VAL A 28 -6.05 -15.11 5.77
C VAL A 28 -6.38 -16.52 5.31
N LYS A 29 -5.36 -17.39 5.22
CA LYS A 29 -5.51 -18.81 4.87
C LYS A 29 -6.41 -19.54 5.89
N GLU A 30 -6.17 -19.31 7.19
CA GLU A 30 -6.98 -19.87 8.27
C GLU A 30 -8.46 -19.48 8.11
N ARG A 31 -8.77 -18.19 7.86
CA ARG A 31 -10.14 -17.73 7.62
C ARG A 31 -10.78 -18.35 6.39
N VAL A 32 -10.01 -18.53 5.32
CA VAL A 32 -10.47 -19.22 4.11
C VAL A 32 -10.78 -20.70 4.42
N LEU A 33 -9.92 -21.39 5.17
CA LEU A 33 -10.13 -22.78 5.57
C LEU A 33 -11.35 -22.93 6.51
N GLU A 34 -11.54 -22.01 7.46
CA GLU A 34 -12.75 -21.97 8.29
C GLU A 34 -14.02 -21.83 7.43
N PHE A 35 -14.01 -20.93 6.46
CA PHE A 35 -15.13 -20.76 5.52
C PHE A 35 -15.39 -22.04 4.71
N LEU A 36 -14.36 -22.67 4.17
CA LEU A 36 -14.49 -23.95 3.45
C LEU A 36 -15.00 -25.09 4.36
N ALA A 37 -14.59 -25.12 5.62
CA ALA A 37 -15.07 -26.08 6.60
C ALA A 37 -16.59 -25.91 6.87
N VAL A 38 -17.06 -24.67 6.99
CA VAL A 38 -18.50 -24.39 7.15
C VAL A 38 -19.28 -24.83 5.90
N LEU A 39 -18.76 -24.55 4.69
CA LEU A 39 -19.38 -25.03 3.45
C LEU A 39 -19.48 -26.56 3.42
N LYS A 40 -18.41 -27.25 3.82
CA LYS A 40 -18.38 -28.72 3.91
C LYS A 40 -19.45 -29.29 4.86
N LEU A 41 -19.60 -28.66 6.02
CA LEU A 41 -20.55 -29.14 7.05
C LEU A 41 -22.02 -28.81 6.71
N LYS A 42 -22.27 -27.64 6.13
CA LYS A 42 -23.63 -27.20 5.78
C LYS A 42 -24.16 -27.82 4.50
N GLY A 43 -23.30 -28.11 3.53
CA GLY A 43 -23.68 -28.57 2.20
C GLY A 43 -24.43 -27.54 1.35
N ASP A 44 -24.50 -26.29 1.79
CA ASP A 44 -25.09 -25.19 1.03
C ASP A 44 -24.18 -23.93 1.06
N LEU A 45 -24.35 -23.05 0.05
CA LEU A 45 -23.57 -21.82 -0.12
C LEU A 45 -24.18 -20.61 0.61
N LYS A 46 -25.14 -20.82 1.50
CA LYS A 46 -25.83 -19.75 2.23
C LYS A 46 -24.98 -19.27 3.42
N GLY A 47 -23.94 -18.52 3.14
CA GLY A 47 -23.06 -17.90 4.11
C GLY A 47 -22.76 -16.43 3.77
N PRO A 48 -21.98 -15.74 4.59
CA PRO A 48 -21.46 -14.42 4.24
C PRO A 48 -20.57 -14.54 3.01
N ILE A 49 -20.50 -13.46 2.23
CA ILE A 49 -19.66 -13.40 1.04
C ILE A 49 -18.27 -12.97 1.47
N LEU A 50 -17.25 -13.75 1.11
CA LEU A 50 -15.87 -13.36 1.40
C LEU A 50 -15.49 -12.11 0.57
N CYS A 51 -14.95 -11.09 1.24
CA CYS A 51 -14.43 -9.90 0.60
C CYS A 51 -12.97 -9.68 1.01
N PHE A 52 -12.06 -9.85 0.05
CA PHE A 52 -10.64 -9.58 0.25
C PHE A 52 -10.36 -8.09 0.07
N ALA A 53 -10.00 -7.41 1.15
CA ALA A 53 -9.73 -5.98 1.15
C ALA A 53 -8.26 -5.69 1.47
N GLY A 54 -7.63 -4.83 0.67
CA GLY A 54 -6.22 -4.44 0.89
C GLY A 54 -5.59 -3.80 -0.34
N PRO A 55 -4.32 -3.37 -0.26
CA PRO A 55 -3.65 -2.67 -1.33
C PRO A 55 -3.53 -3.52 -2.61
N PRO A 56 -3.28 -2.89 -3.76
CA PRO A 56 -3.04 -3.62 -5.00
C PRO A 56 -1.77 -4.48 -4.92
N GLY A 57 -1.80 -5.64 -5.58
CA GLY A 57 -0.63 -6.53 -5.66
C GLY A 57 -0.38 -7.41 -4.45
N VAL A 58 -1.33 -7.51 -3.49
CA VAL A 58 -1.21 -8.40 -2.32
C VAL A 58 -1.83 -9.79 -2.54
N GLY A 59 -2.15 -10.16 -3.77
CA GLY A 59 -2.63 -11.52 -4.07
C GLY A 59 -4.14 -11.74 -3.94
N LYS A 60 -4.98 -10.68 -3.87
CA LYS A 60 -6.45 -10.84 -3.74
C LYS A 60 -7.05 -11.73 -4.82
N THR A 61 -6.68 -11.51 -6.08
CA THR A 61 -7.22 -12.27 -7.21
C THR A 61 -6.71 -13.71 -7.25
N SER A 62 -5.43 -13.91 -6.92
CA SER A 62 -4.85 -15.25 -6.87
C SER A 62 -5.41 -16.10 -5.72
N LEU A 63 -5.78 -15.49 -4.57
CA LEU A 63 -6.50 -16.17 -3.50
C LEU A 63 -7.86 -16.71 -3.96
N GLY A 64 -8.62 -15.92 -4.70
CA GLY A 64 -9.88 -16.41 -5.27
C GLY A 64 -9.71 -17.55 -6.25
N ALA A 65 -8.68 -17.49 -7.09
CA ALA A 65 -8.34 -18.59 -7.99
C ALA A 65 -7.91 -19.85 -7.20
N ALA A 66 -7.11 -19.69 -6.13
CA ALA A 66 -6.71 -20.80 -5.26
C ALA A 66 -7.91 -21.46 -4.56
N ILE A 67 -8.88 -20.68 -4.09
CA ILE A 67 -10.13 -21.20 -3.53
C ILE A 67 -10.93 -22.00 -4.58
N ALA A 68 -11.02 -21.48 -5.79
CA ALA A 68 -11.72 -22.18 -6.87
C ALA A 68 -11.06 -23.53 -7.18
N ASP A 69 -9.73 -23.57 -7.27
CA ASP A 69 -8.98 -24.80 -7.52
C ASP A 69 -9.11 -25.79 -6.36
N ALA A 70 -9.06 -25.31 -5.13
CA ALA A 70 -9.27 -26.14 -3.93
C ALA A 70 -10.65 -26.82 -3.93
N LEU A 71 -11.68 -26.11 -4.41
CA LEU A 71 -13.03 -26.62 -4.56
C LEU A 71 -13.26 -27.44 -5.84
N GLY A 72 -12.32 -27.45 -6.79
CA GLY A 72 -12.51 -28.04 -8.13
C GLY A 72 -13.49 -27.26 -9.01
N ARG A 73 -13.74 -25.98 -8.69
CA ARG A 73 -14.65 -25.11 -9.45
C ARG A 73 -13.92 -24.32 -10.53
N LYS A 74 -14.64 -24.01 -11.59
CA LYS A 74 -14.16 -23.06 -12.59
C LYS A 74 -14.11 -21.64 -11.99
N PHE A 75 -13.05 -20.89 -12.27
CA PHE A 75 -12.83 -19.52 -11.82
C PHE A 75 -13.10 -18.52 -12.93
N ILE A 76 -13.81 -17.44 -12.62
CA ILE A 76 -13.95 -16.30 -13.51
C ILE A 76 -13.93 -14.99 -12.71
N ARG A 77 -13.30 -13.97 -13.28
CA ARG A 77 -13.21 -12.62 -12.72
C ARG A 77 -14.17 -11.69 -13.46
N MET A 78 -15.02 -11.00 -12.71
CA MET A 78 -15.93 -9.97 -13.21
C MET A 78 -15.52 -8.61 -12.59
N ALA A 79 -14.91 -7.74 -13.39
CA ALA A 79 -14.56 -6.40 -12.96
C ALA A 79 -15.78 -5.47 -12.95
N VAL A 80 -16.04 -4.84 -11.79
CA VAL A 80 -17.12 -3.86 -11.61
C VAL A 80 -16.59 -2.46 -11.33
N GLY A 81 -15.28 -2.28 -11.28
CA GLY A 81 -14.65 -0.97 -11.16
C GLY A 81 -15.02 -0.05 -12.32
N GLY A 82 -15.56 1.14 -12.01
CA GLY A 82 -16.00 2.12 -13.02
C GLY A 82 -17.37 1.85 -13.64
N VAL A 83 -18.08 0.79 -13.24
CA VAL A 83 -19.47 0.55 -13.65
C VAL A 83 -20.36 1.60 -13.00
N THR A 84 -21.11 2.34 -13.83
CA THR A 84 -22.05 3.38 -13.40
C THR A 84 -23.50 3.07 -13.77
N ASP A 85 -23.71 2.16 -14.73
CA ASP A 85 -25.03 1.76 -15.22
C ASP A 85 -25.37 0.33 -14.75
N GLU A 86 -26.53 0.18 -14.13
CA GLU A 86 -27.11 -1.10 -13.71
C GLU A 86 -27.23 -2.09 -14.89
N SER A 87 -27.45 -1.61 -16.11
CA SER A 87 -27.58 -2.44 -17.30
C SER A 87 -26.31 -3.22 -17.65
N GLU A 88 -25.13 -2.78 -17.21
CA GLU A 88 -23.90 -3.56 -17.38
C GLU A 88 -23.95 -4.88 -16.59
N ILE A 89 -24.62 -4.90 -15.44
CA ILE A 89 -24.77 -6.10 -14.59
C ILE A 89 -25.98 -6.93 -15.01
N ARG A 90 -27.14 -6.25 -15.20
CA ARG A 90 -28.44 -6.88 -15.50
C ARG A 90 -28.77 -7.04 -16.98
N GLY A 91 -27.92 -6.54 -17.89
CA GLY A 91 -28.18 -6.56 -19.32
C GLY A 91 -29.12 -5.44 -19.81
N HIS A 92 -29.10 -5.20 -21.10
CA HIS A 92 -29.93 -4.20 -21.79
C HIS A 92 -31.23 -4.84 -22.26
N ARG A 93 -32.33 -4.06 -22.28
CA ARG A 93 -33.57 -4.54 -22.88
C ARG A 93 -33.38 -4.76 -24.38
N LYS A 94 -33.93 -5.84 -24.93
CA LYS A 94 -33.81 -6.22 -26.36
C LYS A 94 -34.27 -5.16 -27.36
N THR A 95 -35.04 -4.17 -26.90
CA THR A 95 -35.53 -3.07 -27.71
C THR A 95 -34.47 -2.05 -28.13
N TYR A 96 -33.29 -2.08 -27.49
CA TYR A 96 -32.21 -1.16 -27.82
C TYR A 96 -31.25 -1.74 -28.87
N ILE A 97 -30.78 -0.90 -29.78
CA ILE A 97 -29.72 -1.30 -30.74
C ILE A 97 -28.44 -1.57 -29.96
N GLY A 98 -27.83 -2.74 -30.21
CA GLY A 98 -26.63 -3.16 -29.48
C GLY A 98 -26.91 -3.78 -28.10
N ALA A 99 -28.16 -4.12 -27.79
CA ALA A 99 -28.53 -4.80 -26.57
C ALA A 99 -27.76 -6.13 -26.42
N MET A 100 -27.27 -6.40 -25.22
CA MET A 100 -26.53 -7.61 -24.86
C MET A 100 -26.86 -8.03 -23.43
N PRO A 101 -26.65 -9.31 -23.08
CA PRO A 101 -26.74 -9.78 -21.71
C PRO A 101 -25.78 -9.03 -20.78
N GLY A 102 -26.11 -8.95 -19.50
CA GLY A 102 -25.24 -8.36 -18.50
C GLY A 102 -23.95 -9.15 -18.29
N LYS A 103 -22.93 -8.49 -17.72
CA LYS A 103 -21.62 -9.08 -17.43
C LYS A 103 -21.71 -10.41 -16.67
N LEU A 104 -22.71 -10.53 -15.78
CA LEU A 104 -22.92 -11.75 -15.01
C LEU A 104 -23.27 -12.93 -15.93
N ILE A 105 -24.27 -12.79 -16.79
CA ILE A 105 -24.66 -13.83 -17.74
C ILE A 105 -23.55 -14.12 -18.76
N GLN A 106 -22.83 -13.09 -19.21
CA GLN A 106 -21.67 -13.26 -20.08
C GLN A 106 -20.58 -14.11 -19.39
N SER A 107 -20.39 -13.93 -18.09
CA SER A 107 -19.46 -14.74 -17.29
C SER A 107 -19.84 -16.22 -17.28
N TYR A 108 -21.13 -16.56 -17.16
CA TYR A 108 -21.60 -17.95 -17.25
C TYR A 108 -21.40 -18.55 -18.66
N ILE A 109 -21.65 -17.77 -19.69
CA ILE A 109 -21.41 -18.20 -21.07
C ILE A 109 -19.93 -18.54 -21.27
N GLN A 110 -19.04 -17.69 -20.75
CA GLN A 110 -17.60 -17.87 -20.89
C GLN A 110 -17.09 -19.08 -20.10
N VAL A 111 -17.57 -19.28 -18.87
CA VAL A 111 -17.07 -20.34 -17.99
C VAL A 111 -17.67 -21.71 -18.31
N GLY A 112 -18.88 -21.76 -18.87
CA GLY A 112 -19.54 -22.98 -19.36
C GLY A 112 -20.11 -23.90 -18.30
N VAL A 113 -20.14 -23.50 -17.02
CA VAL A 113 -20.70 -24.28 -15.91
C VAL A 113 -21.63 -23.42 -15.04
N ASN A 114 -22.55 -24.08 -14.31
CA ASN A 114 -23.57 -23.41 -13.51
C ASN A 114 -23.16 -23.19 -12.04
N ASN A 115 -22.02 -23.74 -11.61
CA ASN A 115 -21.51 -23.58 -10.24
C ASN A 115 -20.07 -23.02 -10.20
N PRO A 116 -19.76 -21.94 -10.92
CA PRO A 116 -18.42 -21.37 -10.88
C PRO A 116 -18.13 -20.67 -9.55
N LEU A 117 -16.87 -20.31 -9.33
CA LEU A 117 -16.49 -19.22 -8.45
C LEU A 117 -16.41 -17.94 -9.28
N ILE A 118 -17.27 -16.98 -8.99
CA ILE A 118 -17.23 -15.64 -9.63
C ILE A 118 -16.61 -14.65 -8.65
N MET A 119 -15.46 -14.10 -9.02
CA MET A 119 -14.83 -13.01 -8.28
C MET A 119 -15.30 -11.66 -8.82
N ILE A 120 -16.00 -10.90 -7.98
CA ILE A 120 -16.41 -9.53 -8.25
C ILE A 120 -15.29 -8.61 -7.79
N ASP A 121 -14.57 -8.05 -8.77
CA ASP A 121 -13.34 -7.31 -8.51
C ASP A 121 -13.58 -5.80 -8.48
N GLU A 122 -12.89 -5.11 -7.55
CA GLU A 122 -12.94 -3.65 -7.34
C GLU A 122 -14.34 -3.12 -6.97
N ILE A 123 -15.02 -3.78 -6.01
CA ILE A 123 -16.37 -3.41 -5.57
C ILE A 123 -16.43 -2.03 -4.89
N ASP A 124 -15.31 -1.54 -4.38
CA ASP A 124 -15.14 -0.21 -3.81
C ASP A 124 -15.12 0.91 -4.86
N LYS A 125 -14.95 0.56 -6.14
CA LYS A 125 -14.93 1.52 -7.27
C LYS A 125 -16.23 1.59 -8.07
N ILE A 126 -17.31 1.06 -7.51
CA ILE A 126 -18.64 1.15 -8.14
C ILE A 126 -19.08 2.61 -8.10
N GLY A 127 -19.36 3.16 -9.29
CA GLY A 127 -19.86 4.52 -9.44
C GLY A 127 -21.33 4.66 -9.00
N LYS A 128 -21.70 5.88 -8.59
CA LYS A 128 -23.11 6.29 -8.49
C LYS A 128 -23.36 7.33 -9.56
N ASP A 129 -24.28 7.08 -10.46
CA ASP A 129 -24.69 8.04 -11.49
C ASP A 129 -26.22 8.15 -11.49
N PHE A 130 -26.73 9.24 -12.07
CA PHE A 130 -28.18 9.47 -12.27
C PHE A 130 -28.87 8.40 -13.14
N ARG A 131 -28.12 7.54 -13.82
CA ARG A 131 -28.61 6.53 -14.77
C ARG A 131 -28.90 5.15 -14.17
N GLY A 132 -28.59 4.92 -12.92
CA GLY A 132 -28.84 3.63 -12.27
C GLY A 132 -28.02 3.44 -10.99
N ASP A 133 -28.35 2.39 -10.24
CA ASP A 133 -27.64 1.99 -9.04
C ASP A 133 -27.07 0.57 -9.20
N PRO A 134 -25.83 0.43 -9.72
CA PRO A 134 -25.18 -0.87 -9.86
C PRO A 134 -25.05 -1.63 -8.54
N ALA A 135 -24.96 -0.90 -7.40
CA ALA A 135 -24.89 -1.52 -6.08
C ALA A 135 -26.19 -2.26 -5.75
N SER A 136 -27.35 -1.73 -6.12
CA SER A 136 -28.65 -2.41 -5.97
C SER A 136 -28.74 -3.68 -6.82
N ALA A 137 -28.19 -3.65 -8.05
CA ALA A 137 -28.13 -4.86 -8.88
C ALA A 137 -27.27 -5.96 -8.24
N LEU A 138 -26.11 -5.57 -7.69
CA LEU A 138 -25.24 -6.50 -6.99
C LEU A 138 -25.87 -7.02 -5.68
N LEU A 139 -26.67 -6.22 -4.98
CA LEU A 139 -27.39 -6.68 -3.80
C LEU A 139 -28.33 -7.87 -4.12
N GLU A 140 -29.02 -7.84 -5.25
CA GLU A 140 -29.86 -8.96 -5.69
C GLU A 140 -29.03 -10.19 -6.03
N VAL A 141 -27.93 -10.02 -6.77
CA VAL A 141 -27.01 -11.10 -7.15
C VAL A 141 -26.41 -11.78 -5.91
N LEU A 142 -26.05 -10.98 -4.92
CA LEU A 142 -25.32 -11.43 -3.72
C LEU A 142 -26.24 -11.84 -2.57
N ASP A 143 -27.56 -11.65 -2.66
CA ASP A 143 -28.51 -12.07 -1.64
C ASP A 143 -28.97 -13.52 -1.88
N PRO A 144 -28.61 -14.48 -1.00
CA PRO A 144 -29.04 -15.88 -1.13
C PRO A 144 -30.56 -16.07 -1.11
N LYS A 145 -31.33 -15.07 -0.65
CA LYS A 145 -32.79 -15.12 -0.64
C LYS A 145 -33.41 -14.72 -1.98
N GLN A 146 -32.68 -13.99 -2.82
CA GLN A 146 -33.17 -13.44 -4.06
C GLN A 146 -32.46 -14.01 -5.30
N ASN A 147 -31.20 -14.42 -5.16
CA ASN A 147 -30.35 -14.81 -6.28
C ASN A 147 -30.79 -16.08 -7.02
N HIS A 148 -31.68 -16.89 -6.43
CA HIS A 148 -32.24 -18.07 -7.09
C HIS A 148 -33.17 -17.73 -8.26
N ALA A 149 -33.63 -16.49 -8.37
CA ALA A 149 -34.56 -16.02 -9.40
C ALA A 149 -34.06 -14.74 -10.07
N PHE A 150 -32.75 -14.61 -10.29
CA PHE A 150 -32.14 -13.45 -10.95
C PHE A 150 -32.64 -13.33 -12.38
N VAL A 151 -33.11 -12.13 -12.78
CA VAL A 151 -33.59 -11.86 -14.12
C VAL A 151 -32.68 -10.87 -14.85
N ASP A 152 -31.99 -11.38 -15.87
CA ASP A 152 -31.27 -10.52 -16.83
C ASP A 152 -32.28 -9.88 -17.80
N ARG A 153 -32.18 -8.58 -18.02
CA ARG A 153 -33.12 -7.80 -18.84
C ARG A 153 -33.06 -8.14 -20.33
N TYR A 154 -31.96 -8.75 -20.79
CA TYR A 154 -31.85 -9.24 -22.17
C TYR A 154 -32.45 -10.64 -22.29
N LEU A 155 -32.20 -11.54 -21.35
CA LEU A 155 -32.73 -12.88 -21.38
C LEU A 155 -34.24 -12.91 -21.07
N GLU A 156 -34.70 -12.12 -20.10
CA GLU A 156 -36.06 -12.06 -19.57
C GLU A 156 -36.56 -13.41 -18.99
N ILE A 157 -35.62 -14.26 -18.59
CA ILE A 157 -35.88 -15.57 -18.01
C ILE A 157 -35.16 -15.62 -16.66
N PRO A 158 -35.81 -16.07 -15.57
CA PRO A 158 -35.14 -16.26 -14.29
C PRO A 158 -33.97 -17.27 -14.41
N TYR A 159 -32.84 -16.91 -13.82
CA TYR A 159 -31.64 -17.74 -13.74
C TYR A 159 -31.23 -17.96 -12.30
N ASP A 160 -30.97 -19.21 -11.93
CA ASP A 160 -30.63 -19.58 -10.55
C ASP A 160 -29.12 -19.43 -10.31
N LEU A 161 -28.75 -18.42 -9.53
CA LEU A 161 -27.36 -18.13 -9.12
C LEU A 161 -26.97 -18.81 -7.81
N SER A 162 -27.88 -19.55 -7.14
CA SER A 162 -27.68 -20.10 -5.80
C SER A 162 -26.53 -21.12 -5.70
N HIS A 163 -26.10 -21.68 -6.84
CA HIS A 163 -25.00 -22.61 -6.93
C HIS A 163 -23.62 -21.94 -7.12
N THR A 164 -23.60 -20.64 -7.34
CA THR A 164 -22.37 -19.88 -7.56
C THR A 164 -21.75 -19.45 -6.24
N LEU A 165 -20.46 -19.62 -6.13
CA LEU A 165 -19.68 -19.03 -5.04
C LEU A 165 -19.20 -17.64 -5.47
N PHE A 166 -19.69 -16.61 -4.77
CA PHE A 166 -19.27 -15.25 -4.97
C PHE A 166 -18.16 -14.88 -3.98
N VAL A 167 -17.10 -14.27 -4.49
CA VAL A 167 -16.01 -13.67 -3.72
C VAL A 167 -15.82 -12.25 -4.21
N CYS A 168 -15.63 -11.30 -3.31
CA CYS A 168 -15.42 -9.90 -3.68
C CYS A 168 -14.00 -9.45 -3.40
N THR A 169 -13.54 -8.41 -4.11
CA THR A 169 -12.30 -7.70 -3.76
C THR A 169 -12.55 -6.21 -3.65
N ALA A 170 -11.79 -5.56 -2.77
CA ALA A 170 -11.76 -4.12 -2.60
C ALA A 170 -10.35 -3.64 -2.30
N ASN A 171 -10.05 -2.38 -2.59
CA ASN A 171 -8.84 -1.74 -2.08
C ASN A 171 -9.14 -1.01 -0.77
N LEU A 172 -10.27 -0.31 -0.68
CA LEU A 172 -10.69 0.49 0.47
C LEU A 172 -12.06 0.01 0.97
N ILE A 173 -12.13 -0.47 2.22
CA ILE A 173 -13.36 -0.99 2.83
C ILE A 173 -14.43 0.11 2.95
N ASP A 174 -14.01 1.31 3.32
CA ASP A 174 -14.93 2.42 3.61
C ASP A 174 -15.62 2.97 2.36
N MET A 175 -15.07 2.67 1.17
CA MET A 175 -15.67 3.04 -0.12
C MET A 175 -16.72 2.02 -0.60
N ILE A 176 -16.80 0.85 0.03
CA ILE A 176 -17.83 -0.13 -0.30
C ILE A 176 -19.19 0.39 0.20
N PRO A 177 -20.24 0.41 -0.65
CA PRO A 177 -21.59 0.78 -0.22
C PRO A 177 -22.05 -0.04 0.99
N SER A 178 -22.54 0.64 2.06
CA SER A 178 -22.86 -0.01 3.34
C SER A 178 -23.82 -1.22 3.21
N PRO A 179 -24.86 -1.20 2.35
CA PRO A 179 -25.73 -2.36 2.19
C PRO A 179 -25.03 -3.61 1.64
N LEU A 180 -23.99 -3.43 0.81
CA LEU A 180 -23.16 -4.53 0.32
C LEU A 180 -22.20 -5.00 1.41
N ARG A 181 -21.56 -4.06 2.11
CA ARG A 181 -20.60 -4.35 3.18
C ARG A 181 -21.22 -5.18 4.31
N ASP A 182 -22.47 -4.91 4.67
CA ASP A 182 -23.19 -5.62 5.75
C ASP A 182 -23.45 -7.11 5.44
N ARG A 183 -23.30 -7.53 4.18
CA ARG A 183 -23.45 -8.93 3.73
C ARG A 183 -22.12 -9.65 3.53
N MET A 184 -21.01 -8.95 3.74
CA MET A 184 -19.68 -9.45 3.45
C MET A 184 -18.91 -9.75 4.72
N GLU A 185 -18.16 -10.82 4.68
CA GLU A 185 -17.10 -11.09 5.65
C GLU A 185 -15.79 -10.49 5.11
N MET A 186 -15.32 -9.43 5.80
CA MET A 186 -14.13 -8.68 5.40
C MET A 186 -12.87 -9.39 5.87
N ILE A 187 -12.06 -9.83 4.91
CA ILE A 187 -10.73 -10.38 5.16
C ILE A 187 -9.71 -9.35 4.71
N ARG A 188 -9.01 -8.76 5.68
CA ARG A 188 -8.00 -7.73 5.40
C ARG A 188 -6.67 -8.36 5.01
N LEU A 189 -6.17 -7.98 3.85
CA LEU A 189 -4.82 -8.29 3.39
C LEU A 189 -3.94 -7.05 3.62
N SER A 190 -2.91 -7.20 4.42
CA SER A 190 -1.88 -6.17 4.60
C SER A 190 -0.82 -6.26 3.51
N GLY A 191 0.00 -5.22 3.42
CA GLY A 191 1.19 -5.25 2.57
C GLY A 191 2.23 -6.25 3.07
N TYR A 192 3.19 -6.55 2.21
CA TYR A 192 4.31 -7.45 2.47
C TYR A 192 5.54 -6.70 2.98
N THR A 193 6.29 -7.33 3.86
CA THR A 193 7.64 -6.92 4.25
C THR A 193 8.63 -7.15 3.10
N GLU A 194 9.81 -6.56 3.16
CA GLU A 194 10.87 -6.80 2.16
C GLU A 194 11.24 -8.29 2.07
N ARG A 195 11.32 -8.97 3.21
CA ARG A 195 11.60 -10.40 3.28
C ARG A 195 10.49 -11.24 2.65
N GLU A 196 9.22 -10.92 2.94
CA GLU A 196 8.09 -11.59 2.30
C GLU A 196 8.08 -11.34 0.78
N LYS A 197 8.38 -10.12 0.33
CA LYS A 197 8.50 -9.79 -1.10
C LYS A 197 9.63 -10.56 -1.77
N LEU A 198 10.78 -10.71 -1.10
CA LEU A 198 11.91 -11.50 -1.59
C LEU A 198 11.51 -12.97 -1.77
N GLU A 199 10.88 -13.57 -0.76
CA GLU A 199 10.43 -14.96 -0.81
C GLU A 199 9.33 -15.17 -1.88
N ILE A 200 8.39 -14.23 -2.00
CA ILE A 200 7.37 -14.25 -3.06
C ILE A 200 8.04 -14.15 -4.45
N ALA A 201 9.01 -13.27 -4.61
CA ALA A 201 9.74 -13.13 -5.86
C ALA A 201 10.45 -14.44 -6.25
N LYS A 202 11.15 -15.08 -5.31
CA LYS A 202 11.90 -16.32 -5.55
C LYS A 202 11.00 -17.51 -5.85
N ARG A 203 9.90 -17.66 -5.07
CA ARG A 203 9.05 -18.86 -5.16
C ARG A 203 8.00 -18.78 -6.24
N HIS A 204 7.53 -17.59 -6.58
CA HIS A 204 6.40 -17.40 -7.47
C HIS A 204 6.72 -16.52 -8.67
N LEU A 205 7.19 -15.27 -8.47
CA LEU A 205 7.31 -14.32 -9.57
C LEU A 205 8.41 -14.69 -10.57
N VAL A 206 9.61 -14.99 -10.09
CA VAL A 206 10.75 -15.29 -10.97
C VAL A 206 10.50 -16.56 -11.79
N PRO A 207 10.05 -17.71 -11.21
CA PRO A 207 9.73 -18.89 -11.99
C PRO A 207 8.65 -18.66 -13.05
N GLU A 208 7.54 -18.01 -12.69
CA GLU A 208 6.45 -17.67 -13.61
C GLU A 208 6.92 -16.74 -14.73
N LEU A 209 7.71 -15.72 -14.38
CA LEU A 209 8.25 -14.79 -15.36
C LEU A 209 9.27 -15.44 -16.31
N LEU A 210 10.09 -16.37 -15.84
CA LEU A 210 11.01 -17.15 -16.69
C LEU A 210 10.21 -17.95 -17.71
N GLU A 211 9.19 -18.69 -17.29
CA GLU A 211 8.31 -19.45 -18.16
C GLU A 211 7.62 -18.54 -19.19
N ASN A 212 7.03 -17.43 -18.75
CA ASN A 212 6.33 -16.46 -19.59
C ASN A 212 7.24 -15.78 -20.64
N HIS A 213 8.55 -15.73 -20.40
CA HIS A 213 9.53 -15.13 -21.31
C HIS A 213 10.33 -16.19 -22.12
N GLY A 214 9.99 -17.48 -21.97
CA GLY A 214 10.67 -18.57 -22.66
C GLY A 214 12.13 -18.77 -22.24
N LEU A 215 12.46 -18.45 -20.98
CA LEU A 215 13.79 -18.58 -20.39
C LEU A 215 13.81 -19.80 -19.45
N GLY A 216 14.84 -20.63 -19.56
CA GLY A 216 15.05 -21.74 -18.64
C GLY A 216 15.61 -21.28 -17.29
N ALA A 217 15.21 -21.95 -16.21
CA ALA A 217 15.76 -21.68 -14.88
C ALA A 217 17.27 -22.05 -14.77
N ASP A 218 17.78 -22.85 -15.68
CA ASP A 218 19.19 -23.17 -15.86
C ASP A 218 19.97 -22.09 -16.60
N GLN A 219 19.27 -21.22 -17.36
CA GLN A 219 19.85 -20.16 -18.17
C GLN A 219 19.98 -18.84 -17.42
N VAL A 220 19.07 -18.54 -16.49
CA VAL A 220 19.00 -17.23 -15.80
C VAL A 220 18.88 -17.42 -14.30
N SER A 221 19.74 -16.74 -13.55
CA SER A 221 19.66 -16.63 -12.09
C SER A 221 19.67 -15.16 -11.66
N ILE A 222 18.89 -14.81 -10.65
CA ILE A 222 18.86 -13.48 -10.06
C ILE A 222 19.24 -13.64 -8.58
N THR A 223 20.23 -12.87 -8.11
CA THR A 223 20.67 -12.94 -6.71
C THR A 223 19.63 -12.32 -5.79
N ASP A 224 19.62 -12.76 -4.53
CA ASP A 224 18.72 -12.20 -3.51
C ASP A 224 18.97 -10.70 -3.33
N GLU A 225 20.22 -10.27 -3.35
CA GLU A 225 20.65 -8.88 -3.26
C GLU A 225 20.12 -8.04 -4.44
N ALA A 226 20.13 -8.59 -5.66
CA ALA A 226 19.58 -7.92 -6.83
C ALA A 226 18.06 -7.74 -6.70
N ILE A 227 17.32 -8.75 -6.21
CA ILE A 227 15.89 -8.64 -5.95
C ILE A 227 15.61 -7.59 -4.87
N LEU A 228 16.40 -7.59 -3.77
CA LEU A 228 16.28 -6.60 -2.70
C LEU A 228 16.55 -5.18 -3.20
N THR A 229 17.54 -5.00 -4.09
CA THR A 229 17.80 -3.71 -4.74
C THR A 229 16.58 -3.25 -5.55
N VAL A 230 15.95 -4.16 -6.34
CA VAL A 230 14.73 -3.81 -7.07
C VAL A 230 13.60 -3.43 -6.10
N ILE A 231 13.43 -4.16 -4.99
CA ILE A 231 12.42 -3.86 -3.97
C ILE A 231 12.63 -2.47 -3.36
N ARG A 232 13.85 -2.14 -3.00
CA ARG A 232 14.20 -0.91 -2.27
C ARG A 232 14.23 0.32 -3.17
N GLU A 233 14.92 0.22 -4.29
CA GLU A 233 15.28 1.38 -5.11
C GLU A 233 14.34 1.60 -6.30
N TYR A 234 13.57 0.60 -6.72
CA TYR A 234 12.70 0.67 -7.90
C TYR A 234 11.23 0.43 -7.59
N THR A 235 10.86 0.18 -6.32
CA THR A 235 9.46 0.02 -5.91
C THR A 235 9.15 0.73 -4.60
N ALA A 236 7.96 1.37 -4.53
CA ALA A 236 7.42 1.96 -3.31
C ALA A 236 5.96 1.50 -3.14
N GLU A 237 5.75 0.19 -3.01
CA GLU A 237 4.41 -0.41 -2.96
C GLU A 237 4.25 -1.36 -1.78
N ALA A 238 3.02 -1.52 -1.31
CA ALA A 238 2.70 -2.51 -0.28
C ALA A 238 2.68 -3.96 -0.82
N GLY A 239 2.27 -4.14 -2.07
CA GLY A 239 2.23 -5.44 -2.75
C GLY A 239 3.50 -5.76 -3.54
N VAL A 240 3.34 -6.57 -4.60
CA VAL A 240 4.44 -7.02 -5.47
C VAL A 240 4.21 -6.74 -6.97
N ARG A 241 3.22 -5.90 -7.31
CA ARG A 241 2.86 -5.63 -8.71
C ARG A 241 3.94 -4.89 -9.50
N ASN A 242 4.55 -3.88 -8.89
CA ASN A 242 5.65 -3.14 -9.53
C ASN A 242 6.94 -3.94 -9.49
N LEU A 243 7.16 -4.72 -8.43
CA LEU A 243 8.27 -5.68 -8.36
C LEU A 243 8.20 -6.67 -9.53
N GLU A 244 7.04 -7.29 -9.76
CA GLU A 244 6.79 -8.17 -10.90
C GLU A 244 7.09 -7.49 -12.24
N ARG A 245 6.60 -6.24 -12.44
CA ARG A 245 6.84 -5.47 -13.68
C ARG A 245 8.31 -5.15 -13.91
N ASN A 246 9.05 -4.81 -12.85
CA ASN A 246 10.48 -4.52 -12.94
C ASN A 246 11.27 -5.78 -13.23
N LEU A 247 11.01 -6.89 -12.53
CA LEU A 247 11.63 -8.18 -12.81
C LEU A 247 11.31 -8.65 -14.24
N ALA A 248 10.07 -8.51 -14.71
CA ALA A 248 9.70 -8.81 -16.10
C ALA A 248 10.47 -7.93 -17.10
N THR A 249 10.78 -6.67 -16.75
CA THR A 249 11.59 -5.80 -17.61
C THR A 249 13.04 -6.26 -17.70
N VAL A 250 13.63 -6.69 -16.59
CA VAL A 250 14.97 -7.30 -16.55
C VAL A 250 15.00 -8.55 -17.42
N LEU A 251 14.05 -9.48 -17.21
CA LEU A 251 13.99 -10.75 -17.94
C LEU A 251 13.73 -10.57 -19.43
N ARG A 252 12.89 -9.60 -19.85
CA ARG A 252 12.70 -9.28 -21.27
C ARG A 252 13.99 -8.83 -21.95
N LYS A 253 14.81 -8.01 -21.26
CA LYS A 253 16.10 -7.57 -21.81
C LYS A 253 17.09 -8.74 -21.92
N ILE A 254 17.05 -9.67 -20.97
CA ILE A 254 17.84 -10.90 -21.03
C ILE A 254 17.35 -11.81 -22.17
N ALA A 255 16.04 -12.02 -22.29
CA ALA A 255 15.46 -12.82 -23.39
C ALA A 255 15.86 -12.29 -24.76
N ARG A 256 15.88 -10.95 -24.93
CA ARG A 256 16.41 -10.32 -26.16
C ARG A 256 17.87 -10.68 -26.42
N LYS A 257 18.73 -10.68 -25.39
CA LYS A 257 20.15 -11.07 -25.53
C LYS A 257 20.28 -12.54 -25.92
N VAL A 258 19.60 -13.43 -25.20
CA VAL A 258 19.58 -14.88 -25.49
C VAL A 258 19.12 -15.13 -26.93
N ALA A 259 18.03 -14.50 -27.38
CA ALA A 259 17.52 -14.65 -28.73
C ALA A 259 18.50 -14.08 -29.79
N SER A 260 19.22 -13.00 -29.50
CA SER A 260 20.21 -12.45 -30.44
C SER A 260 21.50 -13.28 -30.52
N GLU A 261 21.87 -13.94 -29.44
CA GLU A 261 23.05 -14.86 -29.42
C GLU A 261 22.73 -16.24 -30.00
N GLY A 262 21.51 -16.71 -29.84
CA GLY A 262 21.03 -17.98 -30.45
C GLY A 262 20.76 -17.90 -31.96
N LEU A 263 20.57 -16.69 -32.50
CA LEU A 263 20.57 -16.39 -33.93
C LEU A 263 22.01 -16.18 -34.41
N GLY A 264 22.87 -17.19 -34.35
CA GLY A 264 24.22 -17.15 -34.90
C GLY A 264 24.22 -16.66 -36.37
N PRO A 265 25.37 -16.33 -36.98
CA PRO A 265 25.50 -15.54 -38.21
C PRO A 265 24.89 -16.14 -39.49
N GLN A 266 24.06 -17.15 -39.40
CA GLN A 266 23.40 -17.80 -40.56
C GLN A 266 22.01 -17.27 -40.92
N ALA A 267 21.38 -16.34 -40.14
CA ALA A 267 19.98 -15.93 -40.38
C ALA A 267 19.73 -14.47 -40.79
N SER A 268 20.73 -13.62 -40.89
CA SER A 268 20.47 -12.26 -41.44
C SER A 268 21.74 -11.62 -42.01
N GLY A 269 21.74 -11.36 -43.32
CA GLY A 269 22.76 -10.56 -44.02
C GLY A 269 22.70 -9.04 -43.77
N LEU A 270 22.40 -8.66 -42.52
CA LEU A 270 22.38 -7.24 -42.07
C LEU A 270 23.36 -7.11 -40.91
N SER A 271 24.53 -6.56 -41.21
CA SER A 271 25.53 -6.17 -40.23
C SER A 271 25.08 -4.91 -39.48
N GLU A 272 24.78 -5.00 -38.17
CA GLU A 272 24.62 -3.84 -37.30
C GLU A 272 25.97 -3.20 -36.98
N PRO A 273 26.02 -1.84 -36.86
CA PRO A 273 27.28 -1.13 -36.55
C PRO A 273 27.75 -1.38 -35.11
N PRO A 274 29.08 -1.34 -34.85
CA PRO A 274 29.70 -1.78 -33.59
C PRO A 274 29.43 -0.91 -32.35
N GLU A 275 28.75 0.21 -32.46
CA GLU A 275 28.68 1.24 -31.40
C GLU A 275 27.51 1.07 -30.38
N ALA A 276 26.68 0.05 -30.51
CA ALA A 276 25.53 -0.17 -29.60
C ALA A 276 25.76 -1.28 -28.55
N ARG A 277 26.98 -1.67 -28.28
CA ARG A 277 27.27 -2.72 -27.28
C ARG A 277 27.50 -2.10 -25.90
N GLY A 278 26.46 -2.03 -25.09
CA GLY A 278 26.61 -1.86 -23.64
C GLY A 278 27.41 -3.00 -22.99
N PRO A 279 27.88 -2.82 -21.73
CA PRO A 279 28.74 -3.81 -21.07
C PRO A 279 28.09 -5.20 -21.07
N ARG A 280 28.85 -6.19 -21.54
CA ARG A 280 28.43 -7.60 -21.51
C ARG A 280 28.53 -8.09 -20.08
N PRO A 281 27.47 -8.66 -19.48
CA PRO A 281 27.65 -9.52 -18.32
C PRO A 281 28.55 -10.69 -18.75
N GLU A 282 29.48 -11.07 -17.93
CA GLU A 282 30.35 -12.23 -18.18
C GLU A 282 29.47 -13.48 -18.26
N ALA A 283 29.36 -14.03 -19.46
CA ALA A 283 28.69 -15.30 -19.69
C ALA A 283 29.60 -16.42 -19.15
N ASN A 284 29.26 -16.94 -17.98
CA ASN A 284 29.84 -18.16 -17.45
C ASN A 284 28.94 -19.32 -17.95
N ASP A 285 29.44 -20.11 -18.89
CA ASP A 285 28.79 -21.32 -19.44
C ASP A 285 27.34 -21.16 -19.95
N GLY A 286 27.02 -20.06 -20.65
CA GLY A 286 25.67 -19.82 -21.19
C GLY A 286 24.62 -19.44 -20.16
N LYS A 287 25.02 -19.13 -18.91
CA LYS A 287 24.15 -18.68 -17.82
C LYS A 287 24.26 -17.17 -17.63
N TYR A 288 23.10 -16.51 -17.55
CA TYR A 288 22.98 -15.10 -17.22
C TYR A 288 22.75 -14.96 -15.71
N ALA A 289 23.77 -14.57 -14.96
CA ALA A 289 23.64 -14.19 -13.56
C ALA A 289 23.36 -12.70 -13.47
N VAL A 290 22.26 -12.32 -12.83
CA VAL A 290 21.88 -10.92 -12.55
C VAL A 290 22.24 -10.60 -11.12
N ASP A 291 23.13 -9.64 -10.93
CA ASP A 291 23.57 -9.15 -9.64
C ASP A 291 23.20 -7.65 -9.48
N VAL A 292 23.45 -7.06 -8.31
CA VAL A 292 23.13 -5.66 -8.00
C VAL A 292 23.64 -4.70 -9.08
N LYS A 293 24.89 -4.85 -9.54
CA LYS A 293 25.51 -4.02 -10.59
C LYS A 293 24.77 -4.05 -11.95
N ASP A 294 23.95 -5.08 -12.18
CA ASP A 294 23.24 -5.27 -13.44
C ASP A 294 21.85 -4.60 -13.42
N ILE A 295 21.35 -4.20 -12.25
CA ILE A 295 19.99 -3.67 -12.11
C ILE A 295 19.87 -2.29 -12.79
N GLU A 296 20.79 -1.36 -12.52
CA GLU A 296 20.77 -0.03 -13.13
C GLU A 296 20.87 -0.08 -14.67
N PRO A 297 21.75 -0.86 -15.29
CA PRO A 297 21.76 -1.06 -16.75
C PRO A 297 20.46 -1.58 -17.33
N TYR A 298 19.69 -2.37 -16.54
CA TYR A 298 18.40 -2.90 -16.98
C TYR A 298 17.22 -1.96 -16.70
N LEU A 299 17.18 -1.30 -15.55
CA LEU A 299 16.01 -0.51 -15.12
C LEU A 299 16.20 1.00 -15.25
N GLY A 300 17.43 1.49 -15.42
CA GLY A 300 17.79 2.90 -15.38
C GLY A 300 18.15 3.35 -13.97
N LEU A 301 18.27 4.65 -13.76
CA LEU A 301 18.57 5.22 -12.44
C LEU A 301 17.49 4.82 -11.41
N PRO A 302 17.87 4.63 -10.13
CA PRO A 302 16.94 4.39 -9.06
C PRO A 302 15.79 5.39 -9.04
N SER A 303 14.57 4.90 -8.86
CA SER A 303 13.37 5.76 -8.79
C SER A 303 13.13 6.30 -7.37
N PHE A 304 13.73 5.68 -6.38
CA PHE A 304 13.58 6.01 -4.98
C PHE A 304 14.97 6.06 -4.33
N GLU A 305 15.41 7.26 -4.00
CA GLU A 305 16.64 7.47 -3.24
C GLU A 305 16.32 7.36 -1.74
N HIS A 306 17.15 6.66 -1.00
CA HIS A 306 17.04 6.58 0.46
C HIS A 306 17.63 7.84 1.11
N GLU A 307 17.08 9.03 0.78
CA GLU A 307 17.52 10.31 1.36
C GLU A 307 17.34 10.42 2.89
N PHE A 308 16.75 9.42 3.53
CA PHE A 308 16.29 9.55 4.91
C PHE A 308 17.37 9.29 5.97
N ALA A 309 18.42 8.54 5.65
CA ALA A 309 19.43 8.11 6.62
C ALA A 309 20.41 9.19 7.06
N GLU A 310 20.50 10.32 6.33
CA GLU A 310 21.54 11.35 6.53
C GLU A 310 20.99 12.70 7.04
N ARG A 311 19.72 12.78 7.42
CA ARG A 311 19.15 14.04 7.91
C ARG A 311 19.67 14.36 9.32
N ASN A 312 19.92 15.64 9.52
CA ASN A 312 20.19 16.19 10.85
C ASN A 312 18.87 16.63 11.51
N PRO A 313 18.83 16.76 12.85
CA PRO A 313 17.70 17.38 13.52
C PRO A 313 17.47 18.80 12.99
N GLU A 314 16.21 19.10 12.59
CA GLU A 314 15.86 20.38 11.99
C GLU A 314 14.69 21.04 12.74
N ILE A 315 14.69 22.38 12.77
CA ILE A 315 13.59 23.18 13.30
C ILE A 315 12.47 23.24 12.25
N GLY A 316 11.23 22.94 12.68
CA GLY A 316 10.07 23.04 11.81
C GLY A 316 9.93 21.91 10.80
N VAL A 317 10.65 20.80 10.96
CA VAL A 317 10.51 19.61 10.09
C VAL A 317 10.17 18.40 10.94
N THR A 318 9.06 17.72 10.63
CA THR A 318 8.61 16.51 11.33
C THR A 318 8.32 15.38 10.35
N THR A 319 8.50 14.14 10.83
CA THR A 319 8.17 12.94 10.08
C THR A 319 6.85 12.36 10.58
N GLY A 320 5.81 12.50 9.77
CA GLY A 320 4.51 11.86 9.96
C GLY A 320 4.43 10.52 9.25
N LEU A 321 3.48 9.68 9.66
CA LEU A 321 3.16 8.41 9.03
C LEU A 321 1.76 8.46 8.44
N ALA A 322 1.67 8.23 7.13
CA ALA A 322 0.43 8.16 6.39
C ALA A 322 0.11 6.73 5.95
N TRP A 323 -1.16 6.47 5.70
CA TRP A 323 -1.62 5.25 5.07
C TRP A 323 -2.44 5.60 3.84
N THR A 324 -2.12 4.97 2.72
CA THR A 324 -2.76 5.18 1.42
C THR A 324 -3.27 3.86 0.86
N SER A 325 -4.02 3.91 -0.23
CA SER A 325 -4.43 2.70 -0.96
C SER A 325 -3.25 1.88 -1.51
N PHE A 326 -2.05 2.46 -1.53
CA PHE A 326 -0.82 1.79 -1.98
C PHE A 326 0.01 1.24 -0.83
N GLY A 327 -0.34 1.55 0.41
CA GLY A 327 0.32 1.12 1.63
C GLY A 327 0.70 2.28 2.56
N GLY A 328 1.60 2.00 3.50
CA GLY A 328 2.13 3.03 4.40
C GLY A 328 3.21 3.86 3.72
N GLU A 329 3.20 5.15 4.00
CA GLU A 329 4.16 6.14 3.51
C GLU A 329 4.65 7.05 4.63
N ILE A 330 5.89 7.54 4.47
CA ILE A 330 6.40 8.64 5.28
C ILE A 330 5.93 9.95 4.66
N MET A 331 5.53 10.87 5.52
CA MET A 331 5.10 12.19 5.14
C MET A 331 5.89 13.23 5.93
N PHE A 332 6.66 14.06 5.24
CA PHE A 332 7.27 15.22 5.88
C PHE A 332 6.24 16.34 6.04
N ILE A 333 6.36 17.04 7.15
CA ILE A 333 5.60 18.26 7.43
C ILE A 333 6.63 19.32 7.76
N GLU A 334 6.65 20.39 6.98
CA GLU A 334 7.55 21.50 7.11
C GLU A 334 6.79 22.73 7.56
N ALA A 335 7.34 23.46 8.50
CA ALA A 335 6.80 24.74 8.91
C ALA A 335 7.91 25.80 8.96
N THR A 336 7.58 26.98 8.50
CA THR A 336 8.41 28.17 8.65
C THR A 336 7.60 29.28 9.28
N ARG A 337 8.28 30.12 10.05
CA ARG A 337 7.68 31.35 10.58
C ARG A 337 8.32 32.56 9.94
N MET A 338 7.55 33.60 9.82
CA MET A 338 7.97 34.89 9.29
C MET A 338 7.28 36.03 10.05
N ASN A 339 7.87 37.22 10.06
CA ASN A 339 7.21 38.38 10.65
C ASN A 339 5.85 38.61 10.00
N GLY A 340 4.80 38.82 10.81
CA GLY A 340 3.45 38.89 10.29
C GLY A 340 2.43 39.36 11.31
N SER A 341 1.22 38.83 11.27
CA SER A 341 0.09 39.23 12.08
C SER A 341 -0.65 38.05 12.72
N GLY A 342 0.01 36.90 12.88
CA GLY A 342 -0.56 35.69 13.46
C GLY A 342 -1.37 34.83 12.45
N ARG A 343 -1.12 34.99 11.16
CA ARG A 343 -1.81 34.19 10.13
C ARG A 343 -1.17 32.82 9.95
N THR A 344 -2.03 31.82 9.71
CA THR A 344 -1.58 30.47 9.34
C THR A 344 -1.89 30.20 7.88
N THR A 345 -0.86 29.88 7.11
CA THR A 345 -0.98 29.47 5.71
C THR A 345 -0.68 27.98 5.61
N VAL A 346 -1.47 27.25 4.80
CA VAL A 346 -1.31 25.79 4.63
C VAL A 346 -1.29 25.44 3.15
N THR A 347 -0.29 24.68 2.72
CA THR A 347 -0.12 24.22 1.32
C THR A 347 0.19 22.73 1.24
N GLY A 348 -0.03 22.08 0.08
CA GLY A 348 0.28 20.66 -0.17
C GLY A 348 -0.93 19.81 -0.58
N GLN A 349 -1.96 20.39 -1.22
CA GLN A 349 -3.18 19.70 -1.70
C GLN A 349 -3.90 18.91 -0.59
N LEU A 350 -4.22 19.60 0.50
CA LEU A 350 -4.89 19.01 1.64
C LEU A 350 -6.41 19.01 1.48
N GLY A 351 -7.04 17.92 1.88
CA GLY A 351 -8.48 17.84 2.10
C GLY A 351 -8.93 18.59 3.35
N ASP A 352 -10.25 18.67 3.54
CA ASP A 352 -10.84 19.48 4.60
C ASP A 352 -10.49 18.95 6.00
N VAL A 353 -10.48 17.62 6.19
CA VAL A 353 -10.14 16.99 7.49
C VAL A 353 -8.71 17.33 7.92
N MET A 354 -7.76 17.30 6.99
CA MET A 354 -6.37 17.66 7.28
C MET A 354 -6.23 19.15 7.63
N ARG A 355 -6.98 20.03 6.95
CA ARG A 355 -6.99 21.47 7.26
C ARG A 355 -7.55 21.75 8.65
N GLU A 356 -8.63 21.07 9.04
CA GLU A 356 -9.16 21.15 10.41
C GLU A 356 -8.15 20.64 11.43
N SER A 357 -7.42 19.55 11.12
CA SER A 357 -6.36 19.03 11.96
C SER A 357 -5.24 20.05 12.19
N VAL A 358 -4.85 20.80 11.15
CA VAL A 358 -3.87 21.91 11.28
C VAL A 358 -4.40 22.99 12.23
N GLN A 359 -5.66 23.39 12.11
CA GLN A 359 -6.26 24.42 12.98
C GLN A 359 -6.34 23.97 14.44
N ALA A 360 -6.72 22.70 14.66
CA ALA A 360 -6.76 22.10 15.99
C ALA A 360 -5.36 22.06 16.63
N ALA A 361 -4.35 21.64 15.84
CA ALA A 361 -2.95 21.58 16.27
C ALA A 361 -2.41 22.97 16.62
N TYR A 362 -2.64 23.98 15.78
CA TYR A 362 -2.21 25.35 16.03
C TYR A 362 -2.83 25.92 17.31
N SER A 363 -4.15 25.72 17.47
CA SER A 363 -4.87 26.17 18.66
C SER A 363 -4.35 25.52 19.93
N TYR A 364 -4.06 24.21 19.86
CA TYR A 364 -3.52 23.47 20.99
C TYR A 364 -2.11 23.95 21.37
N VAL A 365 -1.18 24.04 20.41
CA VAL A 365 0.19 24.52 20.67
C VAL A 365 0.16 25.92 21.27
N ARG A 366 -0.66 26.82 20.74
CA ARG A 366 -0.83 28.17 21.31
C ARG A 366 -1.34 28.13 22.74
N SER A 367 -2.30 27.26 23.08
CA SER A 367 -2.80 27.10 24.46
C SER A 367 -1.74 26.57 25.43
N LYS A 368 -0.67 25.97 24.91
CA LYS A 368 0.46 25.39 25.65
C LYS A 368 1.74 26.23 25.55
N ALA A 369 1.66 27.44 25.02
CA ALA A 369 2.81 28.32 24.80
C ALA A 369 3.70 28.45 26.05
N SER A 370 3.11 28.69 27.22
CA SER A 370 3.81 28.82 28.50
C SER A 370 4.56 27.54 28.91
N GLU A 371 3.96 26.36 28.68
CA GLU A 371 4.60 25.06 28.98
C GLU A 371 5.75 24.73 28.02
N LEU A 372 5.69 25.25 26.80
CA LEU A 372 6.71 25.13 25.76
C LEU A 372 7.80 26.21 25.82
N GLU A 373 7.73 27.12 26.79
CA GLU A 373 8.60 28.31 26.90
C GLU A 373 8.53 29.21 25.65
N ILE A 374 7.36 29.28 24.99
CA ILE A 374 7.10 30.13 23.83
C ILE A 374 6.40 31.42 24.32
N GLU A 375 6.93 32.58 23.96
CA GLU A 375 6.31 33.85 24.28
C GLU A 375 5.02 34.06 23.47
N ASP A 376 3.97 34.60 24.09
CA ASP A 376 2.67 34.82 23.42
C ASP A 376 2.78 35.71 22.18
N ARG A 377 3.70 36.68 22.17
CA ARG A 377 3.99 37.53 20.99
C ARG A 377 4.43 36.72 19.75
N MET A 378 4.99 35.54 19.94
CA MET A 378 5.40 34.69 18.79
C MET A 378 4.19 34.29 17.93
N PHE A 379 3.01 34.19 18.53
CA PHE A 379 1.77 33.86 17.82
C PHE A 379 1.03 35.09 17.27
N SER A 380 1.30 36.31 17.77
CA SER A 380 0.68 37.56 17.29
C SER A 380 1.51 38.26 16.21
N ASP A 381 2.82 38.21 16.34
CA ASP A 381 3.75 38.99 15.54
C ASP A 381 4.40 38.20 14.39
N HIS A 382 4.06 36.92 14.31
CA HIS A 382 4.60 36.03 13.24
C HIS A 382 3.47 35.28 12.53
N ASP A 383 3.58 35.20 11.23
CA ASP A 383 2.81 34.28 10.40
C ASP A 383 3.52 32.90 10.33
N VAL A 384 2.75 31.84 10.26
CA VAL A 384 3.26 30.46 10.14
C VAL A 384 2.79 29.87 8.81
N HIS A 385 3.72 29.38 8.02
CA HIS A 385 3.41 28.63 6.81
C HIS A 385 3.74 27.15 7.04
N ILE A 386 2.73 26.28 6.90
CA ILE A 386 2.88 24.83 7.02
C ILE A 386 2.74 24.23 5.63
N HIS A 387 3.72 23.46 5.22
CA HIS A 387 3.78 22.82 3.91
C HIS A 387 3.88 21.32 4.03
N PHE A 388 3.16 20.62 3.18
CA PHE A 388 3.23 19.16 3.02
C PHE A 388 3.83 18.87 1.64
N PRO A 389 5.12 18.53 1.55
CA PRO A 389 5.79 18.20 0.30
C PRO A 389 5.09 17.08 -0.49
N ALA A 390 5.49 16.86 -1.73
CA ALA A 390 4.84 15.96 -2.68
C ALA A 390 3.38 16.33 -3.00
N GLY A 391 3.17 17.60 -3.42
CA GLY A 391 1.85 18.18 -3.73
C GLY A 391 1.09 17.52 -4.88
N ALA A 392 1.69 16.57 -5.61
CA ALA A 392 1.01 15.80 -6.66
C ALA A 392 0.03 14.75 -6.08
N ILE A 393 0.16 14.39 -4.81
CA ILE A 393 -0.67 13.38 -4.14
C ILE A 393 -1.61 14.09 -3.16
N PRO A 394 -2.94 14.06 -3.37
CA PRO A 394 -3.89 14.60 -2.41
C PRO A 394 -3.76 13.90 -1.05
N LYS A 395 -3.77 14.68 0.03
CA LYS A 395 -3.62 14.20 1.41
C LYS A 395 -4.83 14.61 2.22
N ASP A 396 -5.45 13.65 2.91
CA ASP A 396 -6.54 13.94 3.82
C ASP A 396 -6.56 12.96 4.99
N GLY A 397 -7.12 13.39 6.12
CA GLY A 397 -7.28 12.58 7.31
C GLY A 397 -6.70 13.20 8.57
N PRO A 398 -7.17 12.79 9.76
CA PRO A 398 -6.80 13.40 11.04
C PRO A 398 -5.49 12.85 11.63
N SER A 399 -4.92 11.76 11.07
CA SER A 399 -3.83 11.00 11.70
C SER A 399 -2.47 11.71 11.74
N ALA A 400 -2.33 12.85 11.09
CA ALA A 400 -1.12 13.69 11.12
C ALA A 400 -1.13 14.72 12.28
N GLY A 401 -2.18 14.78 13.09
CA GLY A 401 -2.37 15.80 14.11
C GLY A 401 -1.20 15.96 15.07
N VAL A 402 -0.64 14.85 15.57
CA VAL A 402 0.54 14.91 16.47
C VAL A 402 1.79 15.44 15.76
N ALA A 403 2.00 15.06 14.50
CA ALA A 403 3.15 15.53 13.72
C ALA A 403 3.02 17.03 13.39
N ILE A 404 1.84 17.49 13.03
CA ILE A 404 1.54 18.91 12.80
C ILE A 404 1.77 19.71 14.08
N ALA A 405 1.26 19.25 15.22
CA ALA A 405 1.43 19.93 16.51
C ALA A 405 2.92 20.01 16.91
N THR A 406 3.69 18.93 16.67
CA THR A 406 5.12 18.90 16.93
C THR A 406 5.89 19.84 16.01
N CYS A 407 5.52 19.91 14.74
CA CYS A 407 6.10 20.81 13.75
C CYS A 407 5.89 22.28 14.14
N ILE A 408 4.66 22.65 14.54
CA ILE A 408 4.33 23.99 14.99
C ILE A 408 5.06 24.32 16.30
N ALA A 409 5.08 23.40 17.27
CA ALA A 409 5.81 23.60 18.53
C ALA A 409 7.31 23.77 18.30
N SER A 410 7.88 23.03 17.35
CA SER A 410 9.29 23.15 16.94
C SER A 410 9.60 24.54 16.37
N VAL A 411 8.86 25.01 15.37
CA VAL A 411 9.15 26.28 14.68
C VAL A 411 8.87 27.50 15.59
N MET A 412 7.83 27.44 16.44
CA MET A 412 7.49 28.52 17.36
C MET A 412 8.41 28.59 18.57
N GLY A 413 8.92 27.43 19.02
CA GLY A 413 9.81 27.32 20.18
C GLY A 413 11.30 27.21 19.83
N GLU A 414 11.66 27.28 18.54
CA GLU A 414 13.05 27.13 18.04
C GLU A 414 13.74 25.85 18.53
N ARG A 415 12.97 24.77 18.58
CA ARG A 415 13.47 23.46 19.04
C ARG A 415 13.57 22.48 17.88
N PRO A 416 14.75 21.97 17.55
CA PRO A 416 14.90 20.95 16.51
C PRO A 416 14.10 19.70 16.83
N VAL A 417 13.56 19.07 15.80
CA VAL A 417 12.92 17.76 15.88
C VAL A 417 13.93 16.69 15.55
N ARG A 418 13.90 15.58 16.27
CA ARG A 418 14.71 14.40 15.96
C ARG A 418 14.30 13.82 14.62
N HIS A 419 15.27 13.67 13.72
CA HIS A 419 15.06 13.12 12.37
C HIS A 419 14.75 11.61 12.37
N ASP A 420 15.21 10.89 13.41
CA ASP A 420 15.03 9.45 13.58
C ASP A 420 13.71 9.06 14.28
N VAL A 421 12.80 10.03 14.49
CA VAL A 421 11.48 9.82 15.10
C VAL A 421 10.39 10.05 14.07
N ALA A 422 9.54 9.05 13.87
CA ALA A 422 8.29 9.19 13.11
C ALA A 422 7.07 9.05 14.02
N MET A 423 5.98 9.73 13.69
CA MET A 423 4.82 9.78 14.56
C MET A 423 3.50 9.74 13.80
N THR A 424 2.47 9.22 14.45
CA THR A 424 1.09 9.29 13.97
C THR A 424 0.12 9.38 15.13
N GLY A 425 -1.00 10.05 14.93
CA GLY A 425 -2.06 10.20 15.93
C GLY A 425 -2.95 11.38 15.61
N GLU A 426 -4.24 11.23 15.87
CA GLU A 426 -5.18 12.33 15.85
C GLU A 426 -5.13 13.06 17.20
N ILE A 427 -5.31 14.37 17.19
CA ILE A 427 -5.30 15.19 18.42
C ILE A 427 -6.64 15.83 18.69
N THR A 428 -6.96 15.99 19.97
CA THR A 428 -8.09 16.81 20.42
C THR A 428 -7.60 18.19 20.85
N LEU A 429 -8.50 19.18 20.93
CA LEU A 429 -8.20 20.51 21.47
C LEU A 429 -7.70 20.49 22.92
N ARG A 430 -7.82 19.36 23.61
CA ARG A 430 -7.30 19.16 24.98
C ARG A 430 -5.99 18.38 25.02
N GLY A 431 -5.39 18.09 23.85
CA GLY A 431 -4.12 17.41 23.73
C GLY A 431 -4.16 15.90 23.95
N LYS A 432 -5.35 15.27 23.96
CA LYS A 432 -5.43 13.81 23.98
C LYS A 432 -5.09 13.28 22.60
N VAL A 433 -4.26 12.21 22.55
CA VAL A 433 -3.92 11.51 21.33
C VAL A 433 -4.90 10.35 21.12
N LEU A 434 -5.59 10.35 20.00
CA LEU A 434 -6.60 9.36 19.63
C LEU A 434 -6.01 8.30 18.68
N SER A 435 -6.56 7.08 18.78
CA SER A 435 -6.18 5.96 17.93
C SER A 435 -6.45 6.23 16.45
N VAL A 436 -5.59 5.68 15.59
CA VAL A 436 -5.66 5.83 14.13
C VAL A 436 -5.57 4.47 13.45
N GLY A 437 -5.98 4.40 12.19
CA GLY A 437 -5.90 3.18 11.39
C GLY A 437 -4.55 2.98 10.71
N GLY A 438 -4.33 1.76 10.16
CA GLY A 438 -3.19 1.43 9.31
C GLY A 438 -1.85 1.36 10.06
N ILE A 439 -1.85 0.92 11.32
CA ILE A 439 -0.64 0.87 12.15
C ILE A 439 0.43 -0.04 11.57
N LYS A 440 0.06 -1.23 11.10
CA LYS A 440 1.03 -2.15 10.48
C LYS A 440 1.73 -1.49 9.30
N GLU A 441 0.97 -0.93 8.37
CA GLU A 441 1.48 -0.28 7.16
C GLU A 441 2.36 0.93 7.50
N LYS A 442 1.95 1.74 8.47
CA LYS A 442 2.70 2.90 8.96
C LYS A 442 4.04 2.51 9.59
N VAL A 443 4.04 1.48 10.43
CA VAL A 443 5.27 0.96 11.06
C VAL A 443 6.21 0.37 10.02
N MET A 444 5.68 -0.36 9.03
CA MET A 444 6.47 -0.87 7.91
C MET A 444 7.08 0.25 7.06
N ALA A 445 6.38 1.37 6.89
CA ALA A 445 6.91 2.54 6.19
C ALA A 445 8.04 3.21 7.00
N ALA A 446 7.87 3.36 8.29
CA ALA A 446 8.90 3.89 9.18
C ALA A 446 10.17 3.02 9.15
N HIS A 447 10.02 1.70 9.20
CA HIS A 447 11.12 0.75 9.11
C HIS A 447 11.89 0.87 7.79
N ARG A 448 11.17 0.89 6.63
CA ARG A 448 11.80 1.07 5.30
C ARG A 448 12.59 2.37 5.19
N ALA A 449 12.19 3.40 5.91
CA ALA A 449 12.86 4.70 5.92
C ALA A 449 13.96 4.82 6.99
N ASN A 450 14.39 3.71 7.59
CA ASN A 450 15.42 3.68 8.63
C ASN A 450 15.13 4.57 9.86
N VAL A 451 13.86 4.87 10.13
CA VAL A 451 13.44 5.51 11.38
C VAL A 451 13.78 4.59 12.56
N LYS A 452 14.20 5.15 13.68
CA LYS A 452 14.57 4.37 14.89
C LYS A 452 13.45 4.33 15.91
N THR A 453 12.68 5.40 16.03
CA THR A 453 11.61 5.53 17.02
C THR A 453 10.29 5.84 16.35
N VAL A 454 9.26 5.08 16.69
CA VAL A 454 7.89 5.29 16.22
C VAL A 454 7.00 5.65 17.38
N VAL A 455 6.40 6.85 17.33
CA VAL A 455 5.45 7.32 18.33
C VAL A 455 4.03 7.01 17.86
N LEU A 456 3.31 6.24 18.67
CA LEU A 456 1.96 5.76 18.41
C LEU A 456 1.00 6.18 19.52
N PRO A 457 -0.31 6.33 19.24
CA PRO A 457 -1.31 6.49 20.28
C PRO A 457 -1.35 5.27 21.22
N GLU A 458 -1.53 5.50 22.54
CA GLU A 458 -1.66 4.41 23.51
C GLU A 458 -2.77 3.41 23.13
N GLY A 459 -3.88 3.89 22.59
CA GLY A 459 -5.00 3.03 22.15
C GLY A 459 -4.67 2.10 20.98
N ASN A 460 -3.56 2.33 20.26
CA ASN A 460 -3.08 1.46 19.18
C ASN A 460 -2.06 0.40 19.65
N ARG A 461 -1.74 0.31 20.94
CA ARG A 461 -0.79 -0.69 21.46
C ARG A 461 -1.13 -2.12 21.04
N ARG A 462 -2.42 -2.46 21.02
CA ARG A 462 -2.90 -3.77 20.59
C ARG A 462 -2.63 -4.08 19.11
N ASP A 463 -2.58 -3.04 18.27
CA ASP A 463 -2.45 -3.19 16.82
C ASP A 463 -1.01 -3.59 16.43
N LEU A 464 -0.04 -3.46 17.36
CA LEU A 464 1.30 -4.00 17.18
C LEU A 464 1.35 -5.54 17.08
N SER A 465 0.29 -6.23 17.49
CA SER A 465 0.19 -7.68 17.28
C SER A 465 0.14 -8.08 15.80
N GLU A 466 -0.15 -7.12 14.91
CA GLU A 466 -0.17 -7.33 13.46
C GLU A 466 1.20 -7.06 12.80
N VAL A 467 2.12 -6.41 13.51
CA VAL A 467 3.46 -6.09 13.03
C VAL A 467 4.38 -7.29 13.24
N PRO A 468 5.17 -7.70 12.23
CA PRO A 468 6.14 -8.80 12.37
C PRO A 468 7.14 -8.56 13.51
N GLU A 469 7.49 -9.63 14.23
CA GLU A 469 8.42 -9.53 15.38
C GLU A 469 9.80 -9.00 15.00
N GLU A 470 10.27 -9.33 13.79
CA GLU A 470 11.54 -8.83 13.26
C GLU A 470 11.57 -7.30 13.25
N ILE A 471 10.54 -6.68 12.66
CA ILE A 471 10.41 -5.21 12.60
C ILE A 471 10.25 -4.62 14.01
N LYS A 472 9.51 -5.29 14.89
CA LYS A 472 9.36 -4.84 16.28
C LYS A 472 10.68 -4.83 17.04
N SER A 473 11.58 -5.75 16.75
CA SER A 473 12.89 -5.82 17.39
C SER A 473 13.87 -4.73 16.91
N GLU A 474 13.67 -4.16 15.73
CA GLU A 474 14.53 -3.14 15.13
C GLU A 474 14.07 -1.71 15.41
N LEU A 475 12.84 -1.53 15.89
CA LEU A 475 12.24 -0.23 16.16
C LEU A 475 11.96 -0.04 17.67
N THR A 476 12.12 1.19 18.12
CA THR A 476 11.66 1.61 19.44
C THR A 476 10.25 2.17 19.34
N PHE A 477 9.31 1.66 20.13
CA PHE A 477 7.93 2.15 20.17
C PHE A 477 7.68 2.97 21.43
N VAL A 478 7.19 4.19 21.21
CA VAL A 478 6.73 5.09 22.27
C VAL A 478 5.21 5.27 22.15
N PHE A 479 4.51 5.05 23.25
CA PHE A 479 3.04 5.20 23.27
C PHE A 479 2.67 6.48 23.97
N ALA A 480 1.90 7.31 23.27
CA ALA A 480 1.48 8.62 23.74
C ALA A 480 -0.02 8.64 24.08
N GLU A 481 -0.38 9.07 25.27
CA GLU A 481 -1.74 9.42 25.65
C GLU A 481 -2.04 10.89 25.34
N ARG A 482 -1.01 11.72 25.42
CA ARG A 482 -1.04 13.16 25.23
C ARG A 482 0.04 13.65 24.27
N VAL A 483 -0.21 14.80 23.67
CA VAL A 483 0.75 15.44 22.75
C VAL A 483 2.08 15.76 23.44
N GLU A 484 2.05 16.09 24.74
CA GLU A 484 3.25 16.34 25.52
C GLU A 484 4.18 15.13 25.62
N ASP A 485 3.65 13.90 25.55
CA ASP A 485 4.45 12.68 25.53
C ASP A 485 5.21 12.56 24.20
N VAL A 486 4.55 12.98 23.09
CA VAL A 486 5.19 13.06 21.76
C VAL A 486 6.32 14.09 21.77
N TRP A 487 6.07 15.29 22.33
CA TRP A 487 7.07 16.36 22.38
C TRP A 487 8.31 15.99 23.20
N LYS A 488 8.15 15.27 24.31
CA LYS A 488 9.29 14.77 25.11
C LYS A 488 10.22 13.88 24.30
N GLU A 489 9.65 13.08 23.39
CA GLU A 489 10.43 12.15 22.57
C GLU A 489 11.00 12.82 21.32
N ALA A 490 10.22 13.66 20.66
CA ALA A 490 10.55 14.20 19.35
C ALA A 490 11.33 15.51 19.38
N LEU A 491 11.06 16.40 20.35
CA LEU A 491 11.70 17.72 20.43
C LEU A 491 13.01 17.66 21.24
N ILE A 492 14.08 18.17 20.67
CA ILE A 492 15.37 18.27 21.39
C ILE A 492 15.21 19.32 22.50
N PRO A 493 15.62 19.00 23.76
CA PRO A 493 15.53 19.95 24.86
C PRO A 493 16.35 21.22 24.64
N LEU A 494 15.79 22.39 24.96
CA LEU A 494 16.42 23.70 24.76
C LEU A 494 17.80 23.83 25.41
N TYR A 495 18.03 23.19 26.55
CA TYR A 495 19.34 23.24 27.21
C TYR A 495 20.44 22.54 26.39
N LEU A 496 20.11 21.52 25.60
CA LEU A 496 21.05 20.86 24.69
C LEU A 496 21.36 21.74 23.47
N VAL A 497 20.34 22.40 22.91
CA VAL A 497 20.50 23.35 21.79
C VAL A 497 21.44 24.49 22.21
N ARG A 498 21.15 25.15 23.31
CA ARG A 498 21.96 26.26 23.85
C ARG A 498 23.36 25.82 24.28
N SER A 499 23.55 24.57 24.66
CA SER A 499 24.90 24.06 24.99
C SER A 499 25.76 23.80 23.76
N GLN A 500 25.16 23.47 22.63
CA GLN A 500 25.86 23.32 21.35
C GLN A 500 26.24 24.69 20.79
N GLU A 501 25.33 25.67 20.82
CA GLU A 501 25.62 27.04 20.40
C GLU A 501 26.79 27.64 21.19
N ARG A 502 26.81 27.50 22.51
CA ARG A 502 27.93 27.96 23.36
C ARG A 502 29.26 27.31 23.00
N LYS A 503 29.27 26.03 22.65
CA LYS A 503 30.50 25.35 22.20
C LYS A 503 30.98 25.85 20.84
N TYR A 504 30.06 26.18 19.95
CA TYR A 504 30.37 26.78 18.65
C TYR A 504 30.95 28.18 18.81
N ASP A 505 30.29 29.04 19.60
CA ASP A 505 30.78 30.40 19.89
C ASP A 505 32.14 30.40 20.57
N GLU A 506 32.38 29.50 21.53
CA GLU A 506 33.70 29.34 22.16
C GLU A 506 34.79 28.83 21.19
N ALA A 507 34.41 27.94 20.25
CA ALA A 507 35.33 27.43 19.25
C ALA A 507 35.68 28.50 18.21
N GLU A 508 34.68 29.26 17.77
CA GLU A 508 34.86 30.37 16.84
C GLU A 508 35.68 31.53 17.44
N TYR A 509 35.37 31.88 18.70
CA TYR A 509 36.14 32.84 19.48
C TYR A 509 37.62 32.42 19.62
N ARG A 510 37.87 31.14 19.92
CA ARG A 510 39.25 30.60 20.02
C ARG A 510 39.95 30.62 18.64
N ALA A 511 39.22 30.32 17.57
CA ALA A 511 39.76 30.32 16.20
C ALA A 511 40.12 31.73 15.74
N GLU A 512 39.32 32.75 16.08
CA GLU A 512 39.59 34.16 15.76
C GLU A 512 40.79 34.72 16.56
N HIS A 513 40.88 34.37 17.86
CA HIS A 513 42.01 34.82 18.70
C HIS A 513 43.32 34.18 18.29
N GLN A 514 43.30 32.89 17.89
CA GLN A 514 44.53 32.26 17.36
C GLN A 514 45.00 32.82 16.02
N LYS A 515 44.09 33.41 15.20
CA LYS A 515 44.47 34.13 13.98
C LYS A 515 45.05 35.49 14.28
N SER A 516 44.59 36.17 15.34
CA SER A 516 45.10 37.47 15.74
C SER A 516 46.47 37.44 16.43
N GLU A 517 46.85 36.29 17.03
CA GLU A 517 48.19 36.08 17.66
C GLU A 517 49.25 35.63 16.63
N ARG A 518 48.86 35.26 15.41
CA ARG A 518 49.79 34.82 14.35
C ARG A 518 50.01 35.87 13.24
N GLY A 519 49.41 37.02 13.30
CA GLY A 519 49.58 38.16 12.41
C GLY A 519 50.31 39.29 13.12
#